data_2aa6e931689ce67d7a3c5a871f24fb0c
#
_entry.id   2aa6e931689ce67d7a3c5a871f24fb0c
#
_cell.length_a   1.000
_cell.length_b   1.000
_cell.length_c   1.000
_cell.angle_alpha   90.00
_cell.angle_beta   90.00
_cell.angle_gamma   90.00
#
_symmetry.space_group_name_H-M   'P 1'
#
loop_
_entity.id
_entity.type
_entity.pdbx_description
1 polymer ?
#
loop_
_entity_poly.entity_id
_entity_poly.type
_entity_poly.pdbx_seq_one_letter_code
_entity_poly.pdbx_strand_id
1 'polypeptide(L)'
;MTWAKKYWWSFLVRDMDLNHELYAPDIRYTDVSTFGHTIVGIDEFVTYNFAFFEAIPDWRYDPLPDQVYIDITPEGTVRTVIRYIGSGHWSGALRLHPYDDSAPCVYGDGRFIQCPAVDRYHFNADGLMQEGETLYDILDGLQRGGVLPSGDSRLLRTLFAASKVPATVAKLRTRLPGFPR
;
A
#
# COMPACT_ATOMS: atom_id res chain seq x y z
N MET A 1 -26.11 -1.14 9.52
CA MET A 1 -24.98 -0.20 9.30
C MET A 1 -24.58 -0.32 7.85
N THR A 2 -24.23 0.77 7.15
CA THR A 2 -23.74 0.69 5.77
C THR A 2 -22.32 0.10 5.74
N TRP A 3 -21.91 -0.49 4.62
CA TRP A 3 -20.56 -1.04 4.44
C TRP A 3 -19.48 -0.01 4.83
N ALA A 4 -19.57 1.23 4.32
CA ALA A 4 -18.61 2.27 4.62
C ALA A 4 -18.49 2.61 6.12
N LYS A 5 -19.61 2.56 6.86
CA LYS A 5 -19.58 2.76 8.32
C LYS A 5 -18.94 1.59 9.05
N LYS A 6 -19.21 0.34 8.61
CA LYS A 6 -18.57 -0.86 9.17
C LYS A 6 -17.08 -0.84 8.90
N TYR A 7 -16.68 -0.53 7.66
CA TYR A 7 -15.29 -0.41 7.24
C TYR A 7 -14.53 0.61 8.09
N TRP A 8 -15.07 1.82 8.20
CA TRP A 8 -14.44 2.85 9.00
C TRP A 8 -14.35 2.50 10.49
N TRP A 9 -15.41 1.88 11.01
CA TRP A 9 -15.45 1.39 12.39
C TRP A 9 -14.38 0.32 12.64
N SER A 10 -14.21 -0.65 11.73
CA SER A 10 -13.19 -1.69 11.85
C SER A 10 -11.77 -1.12 11.96
N PHE A 11 -11.49 -0.06 11.22
CA PHE A 11 -10.21 0.66 11.32
C PHE A 11 -10.03 1.38 12.65
N LEU A 12 -11.07 2.02 13.18
CA LEU A 12 -10.99 2.75 14.44
C LEU A 12 -10.79 1.84 15.65
N VAL A 13 -11.51 0.72 15.69
CA VAL A 13 -11.51 -0.19 16.85
C VAL A 13 -10.62 -1.42 16.66
N ARG A 14 -10.03 -1.59 15.48
CA ARG A 14 -9.22 -2.76 15.11
C ARG A 14 -10.00 -4.08 15.22
N ASP A 15 -11.29 -4.04 14.94
CA ASP A 15 -12.17 -5.20 14.97
C ASP A 15 -12.04 -5.99 13.66
N MET A 16 -11.17 -6.98 13.67
CA MET A 16 -10.92 -7.83 12.52
C MET A 16 -12.02 -8.88 12.29
N ASP A 17 -12.89 -9.13 13.27
CA ASP A 17 -14.03 -10.05 13.08
C ASP A 17 -15.03 -9.49 12.07
N LEU A 18 -15.10 -8.16 11.92
CA LEU A 18 -15.89 -7.51 10.87
C LEU A 18 -15.42 -7.81 9.45
N ASN A 19 -14.23 -8.36 9.26
CA ASN A 19 -13.72 -8.65 7.93
C ASN A 19 -14.63 -9.59 7.14
N HIS A 20 -15.25 -10.59 7.79
CA HIS A 20 -16.19 -11.52 7.14
C HIS A 20 -17.50 -10.83 6.69
N GLU A 21 -17.82 -9.66 7.26
CA GLU A 21 -18.99 -8.86 6.87
C GLU A 21 -18.65 -7.81 5.80
N LEU A 22 -17.36 -7.58 5.54
CA LEU A 22 -16.86 -6.55 4.65
C LEU A 22 -16.30 -7.12 3.35
N TYR A 23 -15.67 -8.29 3.42
CA TYR A 23 -14.84 -8.83 2.35
C TYR A 23 -15.32 -10.19 1.88
N ALA A 24 -15.23 -10.43 0.58
CA ALA A 24 -15.48 -11.75 0.03
C ALA A 24 -14.41 -12.75 0.51
N PRO A 25 -14.75 -14.04 0.75
CA PRO A 25 -13.77 -15.03 1.21
C PRO A 25 -12.55 -15.20 0.29
N ASP A 26 -12.76 -14.97 -1.01
CA ASP A 26 -11.74 -15.05 -2.07
C ASP A 26 -11.24 -13.67 -2.52
N ILE A 27 -11.33 -12.67 -1.64
CA ILE A 27 -10.85 -11.31 -1.92
C ILE A 27 -9.46 -11.31 -2.55
N ARG A 28 -9.28 -10.42 -3.52
CA ARG A 28 -7.97 -10.13 -4.12
C ARG A 28 -7.61 -8.68 -3.85
N TYR A 29 -6.46 -8.49 -3.22
CA TYR A 29 -6.03 -7.14 -2.82
C TYR A 29 -4.59 -6.87 -3.25
N THR A 30 -4.33 -5.68 -3.73
CA THR A 30 -2.98 -5.21 -4.06
C THR A 30 -2.69 -3.91 -3.32
N ASP A 31 -1.47 -3.79 -2.85
CA ASP A 31 -0.95 -2.58 -2.22
C ASP A 31 0.48 -2.35 -2.70
N VAL A 32 0.89 -1.10 -2.84
CA VAL A 32 2.26 -0.79 -3.29
C VAL A 32 3.32 -1.28 -2.31
N SER A 33 2.99 -1.45 -1.03
CA SER A 33 3.89 -2.01 -0.01
C SER A 33 4.11 -3.52 -0.15
N THR A 34 3.28 -4.22 -0.91
CA THR A 34 3.46 -5.67 -1.15
C THR A 34 4.40 -5.97 -2.32
N PHE A 35 4.96 -4.94 -2.96
CA PHE A 35 5.94 -5.07 -4.06
C PHE A 35 5.52 -6.02 -5.18
N GLY A 36 4.24 -5.96 -5.55
CA GLY A 36 3.67 -6.73 -6.65
C GLY A 36 3.07 -8.08 -6.25
N HIS A 37 3.13 -8.46 -4.97
CA HIS A 37 2.34 -9.60 -4.49
C HIS A 37 0.86 -9.23 -4.44
N THR A 38 0.00 -10.13 -4.92
CA THR A 38 -1.44 -10.02 -4.76
C THR A 38 -1.86 -10.85 -3.56
N ILE A 39 -2.43 -10.20 -2.57
CA ILE A 39 -3.05 -10.83 -1.41
C ILE A 39 -4.30 -11.58 -1.89
N VAL A 40 -4.46 -12.85 -1.53
CA VAL A 40 -5.57 -13.69 -1.97
C VAL A 40 -6.22 -14.39 -0.78
N GLY A 41 -7.50 -14.13 -0.62
CA GLY A 41 -8.31 -14.69 0.47
C GLY A 41 -8.26 -13.86 1.75
N ILE A 42 -9.28 -14.08 2.57
CA ILE A 42 -9.53 -13.26 3.75
C ILE A 42 -8.44 -13.43 4.82
N ASP A 43 -7.89 -14.63 4.98
CA ASP A 43 -6.88 -14.92 6.00
C ASP A 43 -5.56 -14.18 5.72
N GLU A 44 -5.12 -14.17 4.46
CA GLU A 44 -3.94 -13.43 4.05
C GLU A 44 -4.18 -11.92 4.19
N PHE A 45 -5.38 -11.45 3.84
CA PHE A 45 -5.76 -10.05 3.97
C PHE A 45 -5.79 -9.59 5.44
N VAL A 46 -6.31 -10.42 6.34
CA VAL A 46 -6.28 -10.17 7.79
C VAL A 46 -4.84 -10.08 8.30
N THR A 47 -3.99 -11.01 7.91
CA THR A 47 -2.56 -11.02 8.27
C THR A 47 -1.87 -9.74 7.80
N TYR A 48 -2.13 -9.30 6.57
CA TYR A 48 -1.62 -8.05 6.03
C TYR A 48 -2.05 -6.84 6.86
N ASN A 49 -3.35 -6.74 7.20
CA ASN A 49 -3.87 -5.63 7.99
C ASN A 49 -3.26 -5.60 9.41
N PHE A 50 -3.11 -6.75 10.06
CA PHE A 50 -2.47 -6.81 11.38
C PHE A 50 -1.02 -6.32 11.32
N ALA A 51 -0.24 -6.77 10.35
CA ALA A 51 1.15 -6.33 10.19
C ALA A 51 1.25 -4.81 9.96
N PHE A 52 0.30 -4.24 9.21
CA PHE A 52 0.22 -2.80 8.99
C PHE A 52 -0.10 -2.04 10.29
N PHE A 53 -1.08 -2.52 11.07
CA PHE A 53 -1.46 -1.89 12.35
C PHE A 53 -0.42 -2.07 13.45
N GLU A 54 0.40 -3.12 13.41
CA GLU A 54 1.56 -3.24 14.29
C GLU A 54 2.61 -2.16 14.00
N ALA A 55 2.78 -1.83 12.72
CA ALA A 55 3.71 -0.78 12.32
C ALA A 55 3.20 0.64 12.64
N ILE A 56 1.90 0.89 12.42
CA ILE A 56 1.26 2.20 12.60
C ILE A 56 -0.04 2.03 13.40
N PRO A 57 0.06 1.91 14.74
CA PRO A 57 -1.09 1.53 15.57
C PRO A 57 -2.25 2.52 15.59
N ASP A 58 -1.96 3.78 15.34
CA ASP A 58 -2.92 4.88 15.33
C ASP A 58 -3.30 5.34 13.92
N TRP A 59 -3.13 4.46 12.91
CA TRP A 59 -3.45 4.80 11.53
C TRP A 59 -4.89 5.30 11.37
N ARG A 60 -5.03 6.42 10.68
CA ARG A 60 -6.27 7.07 10.32
C ARG A 60 -6.46 7.06 8.81
N TYR A 61 -7.68 6.90 8.43
CA TYR A 61 -8.16 6.92 7.06
C TYR A 61 -9.20 8.03 6.93
N ASP A 62 -8.82 9.15 6.32
CA ASP A 62 -9.66 10.34 6.20
C ASP A 62 -10.04 10.57 4.72
N PRO A 63 -11.18 10.03 4.23
CA PRO A 63 -11.65 10.21 2.86
C PRO A 63 -11.89 11.69 2.55
N LEU A 64 -11.56 12.10 1.33
CA LEU A 64 -11.89 13.41 0.79
C LEU A 64 -13.30 13.35 0.16
N PRO A 65 -14.33 13.97 0.75
CA PRO A 65 -15.74 13.74 0.37
C PRO A 65 -16.09 14.08 -1.08
N ASP A 66 -15.41 15.07 -1.65
CA ASP A 66 -15.55 15.51 -3.04
C ASP A 66 -14.74 14.67 -4.05
N GLN A 67 -14.00 13.67 -3.57
CA GLN A 67 -13.14 12.80 -4.36
C GLN A 67 -13.45 11.31 -4.14
N VAL A 68 -14.72 11.01 -3.92
CA VAL A 68 -15.28 9.66 -3.86
C VAL A 68 -16.14 9.44 -5.09
N TYR A 69 -15.78 8.50 -5.93
CA TYR A 69 -16.47 8.16 -7.17
C TYR A 69 -17.07 6.77 -7.05
N ILE A 70 -18.34 6.64 -7.41
CA ILE A 70 -19.08 5.38 -7.32
C ILE A 70 -19.75 5.13 -8.67
N ASP A 71 -19.55 3.93 -9.19
CA ASP A 71 -20.21 3.40 -10.37
C ASP A 71 -20.97 2.12 -10.01
N ILE A 72 -22.24 2.04 -10.43
CA ILE A 72 -23.09 0.88 -10.20
C ILE A 72 -23.37 0.25 -11.56
N THR A 73 -22.93 -1.00 -11.73
CA THR A 73 -23.14 -1.73 -12.99
C THR A 73 -24.57 -2.24 -13.11
N PRO A 74 -25.04 -2.51 -14.34
CA PRO A 74 -26.36 -3.10 -14.56
C PRO A 74 -26.58 -4.44 -13.83
N GLU A 75 -25.49 -5.18 -13.58
CA GLU A 75 -25.49 -6.46 -12.86
C GLU A 75 -25.57 -6.30 -11.33
N GLY A 76 -25.60 -5.05 -10.84
CA GLY A 76 -25.68 -4.74 -9.41
C GLY A 76 -24.34 -4.79 -8.66
N THR A 77 -23.23 -4.92 -9.38
CA THR A 77 -21.90 -4.77 -8.76
C THR A 77 -21.54 -3.29 -8.63
N VAL A 78 -20.69 -2.96 -7.66
CA VAL A 78 -20.31 -1.58 -7.36
C VAL A 78 -18.81 -1.41 -7.48
N ARG A 79 -18.39 -0.36 -8.16
CA ARG A 79 -16.99 0.07 -8.24
C ARG A 79 -16.84 1.41 -7.55
N THR A 80 -15.79 1.56 -6.76
CA THR A 80 -15.49 2.83 -6.10
C THR A 80 -14.05 3.21 -6.31
N VAL A 81 -13.82 4.52 -6.37
CA VAL A 81 -12.48 5.12 -6.25
C VAL A 81 -12.57 6.17 -5.14
N ILE A 82 -11.73 6.04 -4.15
CA ILE A 82 -11.75 6.87 -2.94
C ILE A 82 -10.36 7.48 -2.78
N ARG A 83 -10.26 8.79 -2.91
CA ARG A 83 -9.05 9.50 -2.50
C ARG A 83 -9.16 9.87 -1.03
N TYR A 84 -8.08 9.64 -0.28
CA TYR A 84 -8.04 9.91 1.15
C TYR A 84 -6.66 10.39 1.59
N ILE A 85 -6.61 10.87 2.82
CA ILE A 85 -5.36 11.13 3.52
C ILE A 85 -5.19 10.04 4.57
N GLY A 86 -4.16 9.22 4.42
CA GLY A 86 -3.71 8.30 5.44
C GLY A 86 -2.72 8.97 6.38
N SER A 87 -2.85 8.76 7.68
CA SER A 87 -1.93 9.36 8.66
C SER A 87 -1.80 8.51 9.93
N GLY A 88 -0.66 8.60 10.60
CA GLY A 88 -0.39 7.91 11.85
C GLY A 88 1.06 8.03 12.27
N HIS A 89 1.41 7.48 13.44
CA HIS A 89 2.78 7.41 13.93
C HIS A 89 3.38 6.05 13.57
N TRP A 90 4.40 6.07 12.72
CA TRP A 90 5.11 4.85 12.36
C TRP A 90 6.10 4.50 13.46
N SER A 91 5.67 3.67 14.41
CA SER A 91 6.42 3.32 15.63
C SER A 91 6.86 1.85 15.70
N GLY A 92 6.32 1.00 14.82
CA GLY A 92 6.62 -0.43 14.79
C GLY A 92 7.36 -0.88 13.54
N ALA A 93 7.49 -2.21 13.40
CA ALA A 93 8.07 -2.85 12.24
C ALA A 93 7.01 -3.11 11.17
N LEU A 94 7.16 -2.51 10.00
CA LEU A 94 6.35 -2.85 8.83
C LEU A 94 6.98 -4.05 8.12
N ARG A 95 6.31 -5.17 8.12
CA ARG A 95 6.68 -6.36 7.36
C ARG A 95 6.22 -6.19 5.92
N LEU A 96 7.14 -6.24 4.96
CA LEU A 96 6.84 -6.05 3.55
C LEU A 96 6.08 -7.23 2.93
N HIS A 97 6.26 -8.42 3.50
CA HIS A 97 5.53 -9.64 3.15
C HIS A 97 5.12 -10.34 4.45
N PRO A 98 4.01 -9.94 5.07
CA PRO A 98 3.63 -10.39 6.42
C PRO A 98 3.34 -11.90 6.53
N TYR A 99 3.13 -12.57 5.39
CA TYR A 99 2.94 -14.02 5.26
C TYR A 99 4.27 -14.78 5.03
N ASP A 100 5.42 -14.10 5.02
CA ASP A 100 6.75 -14.69 4.92
C ASP A 100 7.61 -14.15 6.08
N ASP A 101 7.85 -15.00 7.08
CA ASP A 101 8.62 -14.64 8.27
C ASP A 101 10.09 -14.28 7.97
N SER A 102 10.60 -14.67 6.80
CA SER A 102 11.94 -14.31 6.32
C SER A 102 11.99 -12.95 5.63
N ALA A 103 10.84 -12.33 5.36
CA ALA A 103 10.77 -11.06 4.65
C ALA A 103 11.38 -9.92 5.47
N PRO A 104 12.03 -8.96 4.82
CA PRO A 104 12.62 -7.83 5.51
C PRO A 104 11.54 -6.96 6.17
N CYS A 105 11.86 -6.45 7.36
CA CYS A 105 11.06 -5.44 8.05
C CYS A 105 11.67 -4.06 7.87
N VAL A 106 10.81 -3.06 7.78
CA VAL A 106 11.17 -1.65 7.78
C VAL A 106 10.70 -1.02 9.08
N TYR A 107 11.62 -0.47 9.85
CA TYR A 107 11.34 0.06 11.19
C TYR A 107 11.10 1.57 11.13
N GLY A 108 9.98 2.00 11.71
CA GLY A 108 9.71 3.41 11.95
C GLY A 108 10.41 3.92 13.21
N ASP A 109 10.61 5.22 13.29
CA ASP A 109 11.24 5.90 14.45
C ASP A 109 10.22 6.65 15.33
N GLY A 110 8.94 6.37 15.15
CA GLY A 110 7.84 6.98 15.90
C GLY A 110 7.35 8.32 15.37
N ARG A 111 7.89 8.80 14.25
CA ARG A 111 7.43 10.07 13.68
C ARG A 111 6.04 9.95 13.05
N PHE A 112 5.33 11.06 13.07
CA PHE A 112 4.07 11.19 12.37
C PHE A 112 4.30 11.24 10.87
N ILE A 113 3.55 10.40 10.16
CA ILE A 113 3.50 10.40 8.70
C ILE A 113 2.10 10.75 8.21
N GLN A 114 2.03 11.36 7.05
CA GLN A 114 0.79 11.64 6.35
C GLN A 114 1.03 11.50 4.85
N CYS A 115 0.20 10.71 4.17
CA CYS A 115 0.31 10.52 2.74
C CYS A 115 -1.07 10.54 2.06
N PRO A 116 -1.19 11.19 0.91
CA PRO A 116 -2.36 11.04 0.05
C PRO A 116 -2.32 9.66 -0.60
N ALA A 117 -3.48 9.00 -0.63
CA ALA A 117 -3.64 7.70 -1.24
C ALA A 117 -4.96 7.62 -2.02
N VAL A 118 -5.08 6.62 -2.86
CA VAL A 118 -6.27 6.29 -3.63
C VAL A 118 -6.55 4.82 -3.48
N ASP A 119 -7.75 4.50 -3.01
CA ASP A 119 -8.25 3.14 -3.01
C ASP A 119 -9.24 2.93 -4.16
N ARG A 120 -9.13 1.78 -4.79
CA ARG A 120 -10.07 1.30 -5.79
C ARG A 120 -10.67 -0.01 -5.29
N TYR A 121 -12.00 -0.06 -5.18
CA TYR A 121 -12.71 -1.25 -4.73
C TYR A 121 -13.74 -1.71 -5.75
N HIS A 122 -13.90 -3.01 -5.84
CA HIS A 122 -14.95 -3.68 -6.58
C HIS A 122 -15.73 -4.57 -5.61
N PHE A 123 -17.03 -4.32 -5.51
CA PHE A 123 -17.95 -5.07 -4.67
C PHE A 123 -18.75 -6.03 -5.54
N ASN A 124 -18.92 -7.26 -5.07
CA ASN A 124 -19.79 -8.25 -5.71
C ASN A 124 -21.29 -7.94 -5.47
N ALA A 125 -22.17 -8.76 -6.02
CA ALA A 125 -23.62 -8.59 -5.89
C ALA A 125 -24.13 -8.75 -4.44
N ASP A 126 -23.37 -9.42 -3.57
CA ASP A 126 -23.70 -9.56 -2.14
C ASP A 126 -23.25 -8.33 -1.32
N GLY A 127 -22.61 -7.35 -1.97
CA GLY A 127 -22.11 -6.13 -1.33
C GLY A 127 -20.81 -6.33 -0.55
N LEU A 128 -20.10 -7.44 -0.77
CA LEU A 128 -18.78 -7.70 -0.20
C LEU A 128 -17.68 -7.21 -1.15
N MET A 129 -16.63 -6.61 -0.62
CA MET A 129 -15.47 -6.22 -1.42
C MET A 129 -14.74 -7.46 -1.92
N GLN A 130 -14.71 -7.63 -3.24
CA GLN A 130 -14.08 -8.76 -3.92
C GLN A 130 -12.69 -8.44 -4.44
N GLU A 131 -12.49 -7.20 -4.89
CA GLU A 131 -11.19 -6.71 -5.31
C GLU A 131 -10.91 -5.37 -4.67
N GLY A 132 -9.67 -5.17 -4.26
CA GLY A 132 -9.18 -3.91 -3.73
C GLY A 132 -7.78 -3.61 -4.23
N GLU A 133 -7.50 -2.32 -4.33
CA GLU A 133 -6.18 -1.81 -4.69
C GLU A 133 -5.92 -0.50 -3.96
N THR A 134 -4.80 -0.40 -3.29
CA THR A 134 -4.32 0.84 -2.68
C THR A 134 -3.10 1.37 -3.43
N LEU A 135 -3.18 2.62 -3.84
CA LEU A 135 -2.14 3.34 -4.58
C LEU A 135 -1.70 4.57 -3.80
N TYR A 136 -0.42 4.69 -3.52
CA TYR A 136 0.21 5.88 -2.93
C TYR A 136 1.67 5.97 -3.36
N ASP A 137 2.30 7.10 -3.09
CA ASP A 137 3.73 7.26 -3.32
C ASP A 137 4.53 6.61 -2.17
N ILE A 138 4.95 5.37 -2.40
CA ILE A 138 5.74 4.62 -1.41
C ILE A 138 7.08 5.29 -1.13
N LEU A 139 7.68 5.97 -2.12
CA LEU A 139 8.94 6.68 -1.92
C LEU A 139 8.75 7.86 -0.96
N ASP A 140 7.70 8.66 -1.14
CA ASP A 140 7.34 9.74 -0.22
C ASP A 140 7.04 9.18 1.18
N GLY A 141 6.29 8.06 1.28
CA GLY A 141 6.02 7.38 2.54
C GLY A 141 7.28 6.96 3.30
N LEU A 142 8.23 6.33 2.62
CA LEU A 142 9.50 5.90 3.21
C LEU A 142 10.40 7.08 3.60
N GLN A 143 10.37 8.19 2.84
CA GLN A 143 11.09 9.41 3.17
C GLN A 143 10.49 10.11 4.39
N ARG A 144 9.17 10.24 4.46
CA ARG A 144 8.47 10.80 5.64
C ARG A 144 8.66 9.94 6.88
N GLY A 145 8.65 8.62 6.72
CA GLY A 145 8.95 7.65 7.78
C GLY A 145 10.42 7.63 8.23
N GLY A 146 11.32 8.37 7.56
CA GLY A 146 12.73 8.45 7.91
C GLY A 146 13.57 7.25 7.49
N VAL A 147 12.98 6.32 6.74
CA VAL A 147 13.65 5.12 6.22
C VAL A 147 14.59 5.47 5.07
N LEU A 148 14.15 6.39 4.22
CA LEU A 148 14.94 6.90 3.11
C LEU A 148 15.31 8.37 3.32
N PRO A 149 16.46 8.82 2.77
CA PRO A 149 16.80 10.23 2.77
C PRO A 149 15.78 11.05 2.00
N SER A 150 15.57 12.31 2.41
CA SER A 150 14.68 13.23 1.68
C SER A 150 15.14 13.42 0.22
N GLY A 151 14.19 13.75 -0.67
CA GLY A 151 14.41 13.87 -2.10
C GLY A 151 15.45 14.93 -2.49
N ASP A 152 15.66 15.94 -1.65
CA ASP A 152 16.65 17.01 -1.81
C ASP A 152 17.99 16.71 -1.15
N SER A 153 18.12 15.57 -0.43
CA SER A 153 19.35 15.20 0.26
C SER A 153 20.53 14.97 -0.69
N ARG A 154 21.73 15.29 -0.22
CA ARG A 154 22.97 15.02 -0.98
C ARG A 154 23.15 13.53 -1.24
N LEU A 155 22.75 12.68 -0.28
CA LEU A 155 22.87 11.22 -0.39
C LEU A 155 22.02 10.69 -1.53
N LEU A 156 20.75 11.09 -1.61
CA LEU A 156 19.86 10.63 -2.69
C LEU A 156 20.30 11.13 -4.06
N ARG A 157 20.75 12.39 -4.14
CA ARG A 157 21.33 12.94 -5.38
C ARG A 157 22.57 12.18 -5.83
N THR A 158 23.41 11.75 -4.89
CA THR A 158 24.60 10.93 -5.18
C THR A 158 24.20 9.55 -5.69
N LEU A 159 23.22 8.91 -5.07
CA LEU A 159 22.67 7.62 -5.53
C LEU A 159 22.11 7.71 -6.96
N PHE A 160 21.34 8.75 -7.26
CA PHE A 160 20.84 8.97 -8.62
C PHE A 160 21.95 9.27 -9.61
N ALA A 161 22.96 10.04 -9.22
CA ALA A 161 24.13 10.29 -10.07
C ALA A 161 24.91 8.98 -10.35
N ALA A 162 25.06 8.12 -9.34
CA ALA A 162 25.69 6.82 -9.47
C ALA A 162 24.95 5.86 -10.43
N SER A 163 23.63 6.03 -10.60
CA SER A 163 22.84 5.24 -11.56
C SER A 163 23.29 5.42 -13.03
N LYS A 164 24.01 6.50 -13.34
CA LYS A 164 24.60 6.72 -14.67
C LYS A 164 25.73 5.74 -14.98
N VAL A 165 26.40 5.18 -13.98
CA VAL A 165 27.57 4.30 -14.16
C VAL A 165 27.20 3.00 -14.90
N PRO A 166 26.18 2.23 -14.47
CA PRO A 166 25.76 1.03 -15.21
C PRO A 166 25.32 1.35 -16.65
N ALA A 167 24.58 2.44 -16.84
CA ALA A 167 24.12 2.85 -18.16
C ALA A 167 25.30 3.23 -19.08
N THR A 168 26.33 3.88 -18.57
CA THR A 168 27.54 4.23 -19.31
C THR A 168 28.34 2.97 -19.65
N VAL A 169 28.50 2.03 -18.68
CA VAL A 169 29.18 0.76 -18.93
C VAL A 169 28.44 -0.06 -19.98
N ALA A 170 27.11 -0.15 -19.92
CA ALA A 170 26.30 -0.83 -20.94
C ALA A 170 26.52 -0.23 -22.33
N LYS A 171 26.53 1.10 -22.46
CA LYS A 171 26.80 1.80 -23.74
C LYS A 171 28.21 1.57 -24.24
N LEU A 172 29.20 1.49 -23.36
CA LEU A 172 30.58 1.19 -23.77
C LEU A 172 30.70 -0.26 -24.26
N ARG A 173 30.09 -1.22 -23.57
CA ARG A 173 30.06 -2.65 -23.99
C ARG A 173 29.47 -2.81 -25.39
N THR A 174 28.42 -2.08 -25.75
CA THR A 174 27.81 -2.18 -27.09
C THR A 174 28.67 -1.54 -28.21
N ARG A 175 29.66 -0.69 -27.86
CA ARG A 175 30.54 -0.04 -28.81
C ARG A 175 31.89 -0.75 -29.02
N LEU A 176 32.25 -1.71 -28.14
CA LEU A 176 33.47 -2.46 -28.26
C LEU A 176 33.23 -3.74 -29.08
N PRO A 177 33.85 -3.93 -30.25
CA PRO A 177 33.76 -5.17 -31.01
C PRO A 177 34.42 -6.30 -30.22
N GLY A 178 33.69 -7.41 -29.99
CA GLY A 178 34.22 -8.60 -29.36
C GLY A 178 33.74 -8.91 -27.94
N PHE A 179 32.86 -8.12 -27.33
CA PHE A 179 32.20 -8.52 -26.08
C PHE A 179 31.02 -9.47 -26.37
N PRO A 180 30.94 -10.65 -25.74
CA PRO A 180 29.78 -11.54 -25.87
C PRO A 180 28.52 -10.86 -25.34
N ARG A 181 27.43 -11.04 -26.08
CA ARG A 181 26.08 -10.57 -25.72
C ARG A 181 25.50 -11.36 -24.57
#